data_1576697f9ad57458255cd7bf5eb940df
#
_entry.id   1576697f9ad57458255cd7bf5eb940df
#
_cell.length_a   1.000
_cell.length_b   1.000
_cell.length_c   1.000
_cell.angle_alpha   90.00
_cell.angle_beta   90.00
_cell.angle_gamma   90.00
#
_symmetry.space_group_name_H-M   'P 1'
#
loop_
_entity.id
_entity.type
_entity.pdbx_description
1 polymer ?
#
loop_
_entity_poly.entity_id
_entity_poly.type
_entity_poly.pdbx_seq_one_letter_code
_entity_poly.pdbx_strand_id
1 'polypeptide(L)'
;MKRLASITLALVSCLAAVPLLAQEHWTEGPVWEMSYYRTKPGKFDDYVRYLQGNYAVTTAEAKKQGLILDSKVFVNPAQANPNDWDICIATLHSSFARALDYNAGDEAKMKAIAEKHFKTADQKKQDEMTAPRFQWRDFISTKYVREVTLKPLTP
;
A
#
# COMPACT_ATOMS: atom_id res chain seq x y z
N MET A 1 45.18 -12.91 -59.41
CA MET A 1 45.48 -12.55 -58.00
C MET A 1 44.58 -11.38 -57.63
N LYS A 2 43.39 -11.71 -56.95
CA LYS A 2 42.41 -10.69 -56.51
C LYS A 2 42.46 -10.64 -54.99
N ARG A 3 42.89 -9.48 -54.46
CA ARG A 3 42.92 -9.24 -53.00
C ARG A 3 41.53 -8.77 -52.57
N LEU A 4 40.87 -9.57 -51.73
CA LEU A 4 39.65 -9.16 -51.01
C LEU A 4 40.04 -8.33 -49.79
N ALA A 5 39.60 -7.08 -49.78
CA ALA A 5 39.73 -6.21 -48.61
C ALA A 5 38.51 -6.45 -47.71
N SER A 6 38.73 -6.97 -46.50
CA SER A 6 37.72 -7.11 -45.47
C SER A 6 37.51 -5.75 -44.78
N ILE A 7 36.33 -5.19 -44.94
CA ILE A 7 35.92 -3.97 -44.23
C ILE A 7 35.24 -4.45 -42.93
N THR A 8 35.93 -4.25 -41.80
CA THR A 8 35.38 -4.50 -40.48
C THR A 8 34.59 -3.27 -40.05
N LEU A 9 33.26 -3.40 -40.06
CA LEU A 9 32.34 -2.35 -39.59
C LEU A 9 32.26 -2.40 -38.06
N ALA A 10 32.95 -1.49 -37.38
CA ALA A 10 32.87 -1.31 -35.94
C ALA A 10 31.55 -0.60 -35.58
N LEU A 11 30.61 -1.35 -35.05
CA LEU A 11 29.33 -0.82 -34.51
C LEU A 11 29.61 -0.18 -33.14
N VAL A 12 29.80 1.13 -33.11
CA VAL A 12 29.90 1.90 -31.86
C VAL A 12 28.49 2.05 -31.29
N SER A 13 28.15 1.21 -30.34
CA SER A 13 26.92 1.37 -29.52
C SER A 13 27.09 2.57 -28.60
N CYS A 14 26.59 3.74 -29.00
CA CYS A 14 26.37 4.86 -28.11
C CYS A 14 25.24 4.45 -27.15
N LEU A 15 25.57 3.93 -25.96
CA LEU A 15 24.67 3.94 -24.82
C LEU A 15 24.44 5.42 -24.45
N ALA A 16 23.37 5.99 -24.97
CA ALA A 16 22.83 7.24 -24.44
C ALA A 16 22.44 6.97 -22.99
N ALA A 17 23.26 7.37 -22.03
CA ALA A 17 22.89 7.46 -20.64
C ALA A 17 21.73 8.46 -20.56
N VAL A 18 20.50 7.96 -20.51
CA VAL A 18 19.35 8.78 -20.19
C VAL A 18 19.64 9.34 -18.80
N PRO A 19 19.78 10.67 -18.64
CA PRO A 19 19.93 11.21 -17.29
C PRO A 19 18.69 10.77 -16.52
N LEU A 20 18.88 9.95 -15.47
CA LEU A 20 17.86 9.83 -14.44
C LEU A 20 17.62 11.28 -13.99
N LEU A 21 16.44 11.82 -14.30
CA LEU A 21 15.99 13.08 -13.76
C LEU A 21 15.98 12.91 -12.25
N ALA A 22 17.10 13.20 -11.61
CA ALA A 22 17.20 13.25 -10.16
C ALA A 22 16.16 14.25 -9.73
N GLN A 23 15.20 13.82 -8.89
CA GLN A 23 14.18 14.73 -8.38
C GLN A 23 14.90 15.86 -7.65
N GLU A 24 14.81 17.04 -8.24
CA GLU A 24 15.68 18.17 -7.89
C GLU A 24 15.29 18.75 -6.52
N HIS A 25 14.00 18.63 -6.14
CA HIS A 25 13.41 19.33 -5.02
C HIS A 25 13.12 18.47 -3.78
N TRP A 26 13.07 17.15 -3.91
CA TRP A 26 12.79 16.24 -2.78
C TRP A 26 13.48 14.88 -2.94
N THR A 27 13.53 14.13 -1.84
CA THR A 27 13.83 12.71 -1.83
C THR A 27 12.56 11.91 -1.61
N GLU A 28 12.44 10.78 -2.31
CA GLU A 28 11.30 9.88 -2.18
C GLU A 28 11.38 9.06 -0.90
N GLY A 29 10.24 8.95 -0.23
CA GLY A 29 10.03 8.13 0.93
C GLY A 29 9.08 6.95 0.67
N PRO A 30 8.57 6.33 1.72
CA PRO A 30 7.61 5.24 1.66
C PRO A 30 6.25 5.70 1.14
N VAL A 31 5.36 4.72 0.89
CA VAL A 31 4.05 4.95 0.28
C VAL A 31 2.95 4.55 1.26
N TRP A 32 2.04 5.45 1.54
CA TRP A 32 0.80 5.18 2.24
C TRP A 32 -0.28 4.71 1.26
N GLU A 33 -0.86 3.57 1.55
CA GLU A 33 -2.18 3.16 1.06
C GLU A 33 -3.21 3.63 2.07
N MET A 34 -4.11 4.54 1.65
CA MET A 34 -5.09 5.18 2.53
C MET A 34 -6.51 4.87 2.04
N SER A 35 -7.22 4.01 2.75
CA SER A 35 -8.59 3.61 2.45
C SER A 35 -9.58 4.37 3.33
N TYR A 36 -10.48 5.10 2.70
CA TYR A 36 -11.45 6.00 3.33
C TYR A 36 -12.82 5.35 3.40
N TYR A 37 -13.43 5.47 4.56
CA TYR A 37 -14.72 4.89 4.86
C TYR A 37 -15.63 5.91 5.54
N ARG A 38 -16.94 5.68 5.38
CA ARG A 38 -17.97 6.37 6.15
C ARG A 38 -18.77 5.33 6.91
N THR A 39 -18.87 5.48 8.21
CA THR A 39 -19.71 4.62 9.05
C THR A 39 -21.18 4.99 8.89
N LYS A 40 -22.03 3.98 8.93
CA LYS A 40 -23.48 4.19 8.93
C LYS A 40 -23.93 4.77 10.27
N PRO A 41 -25.06 5.50 10.31
CA PRO A 41 -25.57 6.07 11.56
C PRO A 41 -25.60 5.07 12.71
N GLY A 42 -24.98 5.41 13.84
CA GLY A 42 -24.90 4.57 15.04
C GLY A 42 -23.96 3.36 14.93
N LYS A 43 -23.13 3.26 13.87
CA LYS A 43 -22.24 2.12 13.64
C LYS A 43 -20.75 2.41 13.81
N PHE A 44 -20.41 3.63 14.19
CA PHE A 44 -19.02 4.04 14.39
C PHE A 44 -18.29 3.14 15.40
N ASP A 45 -18.85 2.97 16.60
CA ASP A 45 -18.23 2.16 17.66
C ASP A 45 -18.16 0.67 17.29
N ASP A 46 -19.16 0.14 16.60
CA ASP A 46 -19.14 -1.25 16.11
C ASP A 46 -17.98 -1.45 15.15
N TYR A 47 -17.76 -0.50 14.23
CA TYR A 47 -16.67 -0.57 13.28
C TYR A 47 -15.30 -0.34 13.94
N VAL A 48 -15.18 0.58 14.90
CA VAL A 48 -13.93 0.77 15.65
C VAL A 48 -13.54 -0.49 16.43
N ARG A 49 -14.49 -1.16 17.10
CA ARG A 49 -14.22 -2.45 17.78
C ARG A 49 -13.76 -3.52 16.80
N TYR A 50 -14.36 -3.58 15.62
CA TYR A 50 -13.92 -4.48 14.57
C TYR A 50 -12.47 -4.19 14.16
N LEU A 51 -12.10 -2.92 13.98
CA LEU A 51 -10.73 -2.53 13.66
C LEU A 51 -9.74 -2.92 14.77
N GLN A 52 -10.12 -2.76 16.03
CA GLN A 52 -9.29 -3.18 17.17
C GLN A 52 -9.08 -4.69 17.19
N GLY A 53 -10.13 -5.48 16.97
CA GLY A 53 -10.07 -6.94 17.01
C GLY A 53 -9.45 -7.60 15.79
N ASN A 54 -9.54 -6.98 14.61
CA ASN A 54 -9.10 -7.59 13.35
C ASN A 54 -7.94 -6.82 12.70
N TYR A 55 -8.17 -5.58 12.29
CA TYR A 55 -7.16 -4.82 11.55
C TYR A 55 -5.89 -4.60 12.37
N ALA A 56 -6.01 -4.10 13.59
CA ALA A 56 -4.85 -3.82 14.45
C ALA A 56 -4.03 -5.08 14.75
N VAL A 57 -4.70 -6.22 14.96
CA VAL A 57 -4.02 -7.49 15.27
C VAL A 57 -3.28 -8.03 14.04
N THR A 58 -3.95 -8.08 12.89
CA THR A 58 -3.36 -8.65 11.67
C THR A 58 -2.25 -7.75 11.10
N THR A 59 -2.41 -6.42 11.15
CA THR A 59 -1.37 -5.48 10.70
C THR A 59 -0.17 -5.43 11.64
N ALA A 60 -0.36 -5.61 12.96
CA ALA A 60 0.77 -5.76 13.89
C ALA A 60 1.63 -6.98 13.56
N GLU A 61 1.01 -8.10 13.20
CA GLU A 61 1.73 -9.30 12.77
C GLU A 61 2.39 -9.12 11.40
N ALA A 62 1.70 -8.48 10.44
CA ALA A 62 2.26 -8.15 9.12
C ALA A 62 3.50 -7.24 9.24
N LYS A 63 3.46 -6.26 10.15
CA LYS A 63 4.61 -5.38 10.45
C LYS A 63 5.79 -6.17 11.02
N LYS A 64 5.56 -7.10 11.95
CA LYS A 64 6.62 -7.98 12.50
C LYS A 64 7.29 -8.83 11.42
N GLN A 65 6.54 -9.26 10.42
CA GLN A 65 7.05 -10.06 9.31
C GLN A 65 7.63 -9.23 8.16
N GLY A 66 7.68 -7.91 8.29
CA GLY A 66 8.24 -7.00 7.29
C GLY A 66 7.39 -6.88 6.01
N LEU A 67 6.10 -7.24 6.07
CA LEU A 67 5.17 -7.11 4.94
C LEU A 67 4.74 -5.66 4.73
N ILE A 68 4.64 -4.91 5.82
CA ILE A 68 4.35 -3.48 5.85
C ILE A 68 5.33 -2.77 6.79
N LEU A 69 5.50 -1.47 6.63
CA LEU A 69 6.36 -0.66 7.50
C LEU A 69 5.59 -0.14 8.73
N ASP A 70 4.34 0.28 8.52
CA ASP A 70 3.47 0.81 9.58
C ASP A 70 2.00 0.68 9.21
N SER A 71 1.12 0.86 10.21
CA SER A 71 -0.33 0.96 10.01
C SER A 71 -0.94 1.95 10.98
N LYS A 72 -1.93 2.73 10.52
CA LYS A 72 -2.62 3.75 11.33
C LYS A 72 -4.11 3.76 11.02
N VAL A 73 -4.89 4.22 11.98
CA VAL A 73 -6.28 4.57 11.78
C VAL A 73 -6.43 6.06 12.11
N PHE A 74 -7.01 6.81 11.18
CA PHE A 74 -7.36 8.21 11.38
C PHE A 74 -8.87 8.35 11.50
N VAL A 75 -9.30 9.25 12.37
CA VAL A 75 -10.70 9.62 12.54
C VAL A 75 -10.87 11.08 12.14
N ASN A 76 -11.88 11.38 11.34
CA ASN A 76 -12.25 12.73 10.95
C ASN A 76 -13.48 13.19 11.77
N PRO A 77 -13.28 13.93 12.88
CA PRO A 77 -14.38 14.41 13.70
C PRO A 77 -15.10 15.64 13.11
N ALA A 78 -14.50 16.26 12.08
CA ALA A 78 -14.98 17.51 11.46
C ALA A 78 -15.32 17.27 9.99
N GLN A 79 -16.32 16.41 9.74
CA GLN A 79 -16.79 16.13 8.38
C GLN A 79 -17.32 17.40 7.71
N ALA A 80 -16.81 17.70 6.51
CA ALA A 80 -17.19 18.90 5.76
C ALA A 80 -18.60 18.80 5.16
N ASN A 81 -19.08 17.57 4.91
CA ASN A 81 -20.39 17.28 4.37
C ASN A 81 -20.81 15.82 4.67
N PRO A 82 -22.09 15.46 4.48
CA PRO A 82 -22.58 14.10 4.77
C PRO A 82 -21.94 12.97 3.95
N ASN A 83 -21.23 13.33 2.86
CA ASN A 83 -20.55 12.36 2.00
C ASN A 83 -19.04 12.24 2.30
N ASP A 84 -18.54 13.00 3.28
CA ASP A 84 -17.15 12.92 3.70
C ASP A 84 -16.89 11.62 4.48
N TRP A 85 -15.62 11.27 4.60
CA TRP A 85 -15.18 10.12 5.38
C TRP A 85 -15.14 10.45 6.88
N ASP A 86 -15.28 9.45 7.70
CA ASP A 86 -15.07 9.54 9.16
C ASP A 86 -13.93 8.66 9.66
N ILE A 87 -13.61 7.58 8.93
CA ILE A 87 -12.47 6.70 9.25
C ILE A 87 -11.59 6.53 8.01
N CYS A 88 -10.29 6.70 8.20
CA CYS A 88 -9.26 6.31 7.22
C CYS A 88 -8.36 5.25 7.83
N ILE A 89 -8.23 4.13 7.13
CA ILE A 89 -7.27 3.07 7.43
C ILE A 89 -6.06 3.28 6.53
N ALA A 90 -4.86 3.40 7.12
CA ALA A 90 -3.64 3.65 6.39
C ALA A 90 -2.60 2.57 6.64
N THR A 91 -2.00 2.05 5.56
CA THR A 91 -0.91 1.07 5.60
C THR A 91 0.30 1.64 4.88
N LEU A 92 1.47 1.59 5.51
CA LEU A 92 2.72 2.10 4.97
C LEU A 92 3.53 0.99 4.32
N HIS A 93 3.81 1.15 3.04
CA HIS A 93 4.63 0.26 2.23
C HIS A 93 5.97 0.92 1.87
N SER A 94 7.03 0.13 1.67
CA SER A 94 8.34 0.68 1.32
C SER A 94 8.41 1.31 -0.07
N SER A 95 7.49 0.97 -0.97
CA SER A 95 7.42 1.50 -2.34
C SER A 95 6.04 1.27 -2.96
N PHE A 96 5.75 1.91 -4.12
CA PHE A 96 4.57 1.60 -4.92
C PHE A 96 4.54 0.14 -5.38
N ALA A 97 5.67 -0.43 -5.78
CA ALA A 97 5.75 -1.83 -6.17
C ALA A 97 5.32 -2.76 -5.02
N ARG A 98 5.74 -2.46 -3.78
CA ARG A 98 5.31 -3.22 -2.60
C ARG A 98 3.83 -3.06 -2.25
N ALA A 99 3.22 -1.95 -2.64
CA ALA A 99 1.80 -1.69 -2.39
C ALA A 99 0.88 -2.27 -3.48
N LEU A 100 1.36 -2.36 -4.73
CA LEU A 100 0.51 -2.61 -5.89
C LEU A 100 0.84 -3.92 -6.63
N ASP A 101 2.10 -4.38 -6.59
CA ASP A 101 2.50 -5.55 -7.35
C ASP A 101 2.21 -6.83 -6.57
N TYR A 102 1.72 -7.85 -7.28
CA TYR A 102 1.53 -9.17 -6.70
C TYR A 102 2.85 -9.82 -6.33
N ASN A 103 2.94 -10.31 -5.10
CA ASN A 103 4.07 -11.10 -4.61
C ASN A 103 3.56 -12.38 -3.94
N ALA A 104 3.83 -13.52 -4.53
CA ALA A 104 3.35 -14.81 -4.02
C ALA A 104 3.85 -15.14 -2.60
N GLY A 105 5.07 -14.72 -2.25
CA GLY A 105 5.63 -14.93 -0.91
C GLY A 105 4.93 -14.09 0.16
N ASP A 106 4.61 -12.83 -0.17
CA ASP A 106 3.87 -11.95 0.73
C ASP A 106 2.43 -12.41 0.89
N GLU A 107 1.78 -12.83 -0.20
CA GLU A 107 0.43 -13.39 -0.17
C GLU A 107 0.34 -14.62 0.72
N ALA A 108 1.31 -15.54 0.62
CA ALA A 108 1.37 -16.73 1.47
C ALA A 108 1.51 -16.35 2.96
N LYS A 109 2.32 -15.35 3.29
CA LYS A 109 2.47 -14.85 4.66
C LYS A 109 1.19 -14.19 5.17
N MET A 110 0.53 -13.36 4.34
CA MET A 110 -0.74 -12.73 4.70
C MET A 110 -1.84 -13.77 4.96
N LYS A 111 -1.93 -14.82 4.12
CA LYS A 111 -2.83 -15.96 4.37
C LYS A 111 -2.54 -16.67 5.68
N ALA A 112 -1.28 -16.93 6.00
CA ALA A 112 -0.90 -17.56 7.27
C ALA A 112 -1.26 -16.68 8.49
N ILE A 113 -1.13 -15.36 8.38
CA ILE A 113 -1.58 -14.39 9.40
C ILE A 113 -3.09 -14.48 9.59
N ALA A 114 -3.86 -14.47 8.49
CA ALA A 114 -5.31 -14.57 8.52
C ALA A 114 -5.77 -15.91 9.10
N GLU A 115 -5.18 -17.03 8.67
CA GLU A 115 -5.47 -18.37 9.19
C GLU A 115 -5.25 -18.45 10.71
N LYS A 116 -4.13 -17.95 11.20
CA LYS A 116 -3.83 -17.90 12.63
C LYS A 116 -4.82 -17.04 13.39
N HIS A 117 -5.20 -15.87 12.84
CA HIS A 117 -6.11 -14.93 13.46
C HIS A 117 -7.54 -15.50 13.53
N PHE A 118 -8.07 -15.99 12.42
CA PHE A 118 -9.43 -16.53 12.31
C PHE A 118 -9.55 -17.99 12.75
N LYS A 119 -8.43 -18.66 13.05
CA LYS A 119 -8.34 -20.08 13.43
C LYS A 119 -8.95 -21.02 12.38
N THR A 120 -8.87 -20.66 11.12
CA THR A 120 -9.35 -21.46 9.99
C THR A 120 -8.61 -21.05 8.71
N ALA A 121 -8.25 -22.05 7.88
CA ALA A 121 -7.71 -21.83 6.53
C ALA A 121 -8.83 -21.69 5.48
N ASP A 122 -10.09 -21.94 5.85
CA ASP A 122 -11.24 -21.85 4.95
C ASP A 122 -11.56 -20.38 4.66
N GLN A 123 -11.25 -19.92 3.43
CA GLN A 123 -11.47 -18.55 3.00
C GLN A 123 -12.93 -18.12 3.13
N LYS A 124 -13.88 -19.01 2.82
CA LYS A 124 -15.31 -18.70 2.92
C LYS A 124 -15.71 -18.38 4.35
N LYS A 125 -15.20 -19.16 5.34
CA LYS A 125 -15.44 -18.87 6.74
C LYS A 125 -14.81 -17.57 7.19
N GLN A 126 -13.59 -17.26 6.73
CA GLN A 126 -12.95 -15.96 7.02
C GLN A 126 -13.77 -14.80 6.45
N ASP A 127 -14.29 -14.94 5.23
CA ASP A 127 -15.15 -13.94 4.59
C ASP A 127 -16.47 -13.75 5.38
N GLU A 128 -17.11 -14.82 5.82
CA GLU A 128 -18.31 -14.77 6.67
C GLU A 128 -18.04 -14.06 7.99
N MET A 129 -16.90 -14.33 8.64
CA MET A 129 -16.49 -13.68 9.90
C MET A 129 -16.23 -12.18 9.73
N THR A 130 -15.79 -11.75 8.56
CA THR A 130 -15.48 -10.36 8.26
C THR A 130 -16.62 -9.59 7.58
N ALA A 131 -17.61 -10.29 7.04
CA ALA A 131 -18.76 -9.71 6.33
C ALA A 131 -19.57 -8.66 7.13
N PRO A 132 -19.75 -8.76 8.47
CA PRO A 132 -20.49 -7.76 9.22
C PRO A 132 -19.99 -6.33 9.04
N ARG A 133 -18.71 -6.13 8.72
CA ARG A 133 -18.15 -4.79 8.47
C ARG A 133 -18.86 -4.04 7.34
N PHE A 134 -19.41 -4.74 6.34
CA PHE A 134 -20.14 -4.14 5.22
C PHE A 134 -21.49 -3.56 5.64
N GLN A 135 -22.03 -4.00 6.76
CA GLN A 135 -23.26 -3.45 7.35
C GLN A 135 -22.98 -2.18 8.17
N TRP A 136 -21.73 -1.96 8.57
CA TRP A 136 -21.35 -0.84 9.44
C TRP A 136 -20.77 0.35 8.70
N ARG A 137 -20.25 0.14 7.51
CA ARG A 137 -19.55 1.17 6.76
C ARG A 137 -19.76 1.08 5.26
N ASP A 138 -19.61 2.22 4.61
CA ASP A 138 -19.49 2.34 3.16
C ASP A 138 -18.03 2.64 2.81
N PHE A 139 -17.53 2.01 1.75
CA PHE A 139 -16.24 2.32 1.18
C PHE A 139 -16.35 3.55 0.28
N ILE A 140 -15.44 4.51 0.42
CA ILE A 140 -15.42 5.74 -0.38
C ILE A 140 -14.36 5.63 -1.47
N SER A 141 -13.10 5.45 -1.09
CA SER A 141 -11.97 5.37 -2.03
C SER A 141 -10.72 4.85 -1.34
N THR A 142 -9.75 4.40 -2.16
CA THR A 142 -8.36 4.22 -1.73
C THR A 142 -7.47 5.19 -2.49
N LYS A 143 -6.51 5.80 -1.79
CA LYS A 143 -5.47 6.65 -2.35
C LYS A 143 -4.10 6.13 -1.98
N TYR A 144 -3.16 6.22 -2.92
CA TYR A 144 -1.76 5.93 -2.68
C TYR A 144 -1.00 7.23 -2.70
N VAL A 145 -0.36 7.59 -1.59
CA VAL A 145 0.40 8.83 -1.44
C VAL A 145 1.80 8.53 -0.96
N ARG A 146 2.79 9.18 -1.55
CA ARG A 146 4.19 9.03 -1.18
C ARG A 146 4.60 10.10 -0.19
N GLU A 147 5.29 9.71 0.86
CA GLU A 147 6.04 10.66 1.67
C GLU A 147 7.22 11.19 0.86
N VAL A 148 7.48 12.48 1.00
CA VAL A 148 8.65 13.12 0.41
C VAL A 148 9.35 14.00 1.46
N THR A 149 10.67 14.04 1.40
CA THR A 149 11.46 14.98 2.19
C THR A 149 11.95 16.09 1.26
N LEU A 150 11.52 17.33 1.51
CA LEU A 150 11.97 18.48 0.74
C LEU A 150 13.46 18.72 0.95
N LYS A 151 14.19 18.93 -0.14
CA LYS A 151 15.60 19.33 -0.06
C LYS A 151 15.69 20.82 0.25
N PRO A 152 16.75 21.27 0.95
CA PRO A 152 17.00 22.69 1.11
C PRO A 152 17.11 23.40 -0.24
N LEU A 153 16.68 24.66 -0.29
CA LEU A 153 16.93 25.49 -1.46
C LEU A 153 18.45 25.69 -1.58
N THR A 154 18.97 25.35 -2.75
CA THR A 154 20.36 25.71 -3.09
C THR A 154 20.39 27.19 -3.43
N PRO A 155 21.26 28.00 -2.79
CA PRO A 155 21.37 29.42 -3.08
C PRO A 155 21.86 29.70 -4.50
#